data_6b85c2f14d2a27ef6b942b2e23decf67
#
_entry.id   6b85c2f14d2a27ef6b942b2e23decf67
#
_cell.length_a   1.000
_cell.length_b   1.000
_cell.length_c   1.000
_cell.angle_alpha   90.00
_cell.angle_beta   90.00
_cell.angle_gamma   90.00
#
_symmetry.space_group_name_H-M   'P 1'
#
loop_
_entity.id
_entity.type
_entity.pdbx_description
1 polymer ?
#
loop_
_entity_poly.entity_id
_entity_poly.type
_entity_poly.pdbx_seq_one_letter_code
_entity_poly.pdbx_strand_id
1 'polypeptide(L)'
;MRRNDRAVTDPSEIVEIMSRCEVLHLAIAAQPAPYLLPVNFGMEPDGMTLYVHGAADGTKYGLLAQNNQVGFEMECTNGLVLDEAGHSCTMNYESVMGWGIVSEVTDPGEKLHALDRIMAQYHSEDFAYNPAVADRTRILCLKVQERTGKRRVKILGGSKHA
;
A
#
# COMPACT_ATOMS: atom_id res chain seq x y z
N MET A 1 3.59 3.08 18.59
CA MET A 1 2.14 2.74 18.46
C MET A 1 1.51 2.57 19.84
N ARG A 2 0.28 3.10 20.10
CA ARG A 2 -0.36 3.03 21.44
C ARG A 2 -0.85 1.61 21.81
N ARG A 3 -1.27 0.80 20.83
CA ARG A 3 -1.79 -0.56 21.01
C ARG A 3 -0.76 -1.58 20.55
N ASN A 4 0.23 -1.84 21.39
CA ASN A 4 1.32 -2.79 21.11
C ASN A 4 0.82 -4.24 20.96
N ASP A 5 -0.32 -4.56 21.57
CA ASP A 5 -1.01 -5.85 21.42
C ASP A 5 -1.51 -6.15 20.00
N ARG A 6 -1.46 -5.17 19.11
CA ARG A 6 -1.88 -5.28 17.72
C ARG A 6 -0.76 -4.98 16.73
N ALA A 7 0.43 -4.71 17.23
CA ALA A 7 1.57 -4.42 16.38
C ALA A 7 2.03 -5.68 15.65
N VAL A 8 2.24 -5.56 14.35
CA VAL A 8 2.98 -6.53 13.54
C VAL A 8 4.36 -5.94 13.36
N THR A 9 5.36 -6.62 13.91
CA THR A 9 6.76 -6.15 13.92
C THR A 9 7.69 -6.99 13.07
N ASP A 10 7.28 -8.20 12.70
CA ASP A 10 8.04 -9.05 11.80
C ASP A 10 7.97 -8.48 10.38
N PRO A 11 9.11 -8.18 9.73
CA PRO A 11 9.12 -7.61 8.39
C PRO A 11 8.44 -8.49 7.33
N SER A 12 8.54 -9.80 7.46
CA SER A 12 7.93 -10.74 6.52
C SER A 12 6.40 -10.74 6.63
N GLU A 13 5.87 -10.67 7.85
CA GLU A 13 4.43 -10.54 8.06
C GLU A 13 3.89 -9.19 7.55
N ILE A 14 4.68 -8.11 7.67
CA ILE A 14 4.30 -6.80 7.09
C ILE A 14 4.20 -6.91 5.56
N VAL A 15 5.19 -7.52 4.91
CA VAL A 15 5.17 -7.76 3.46
C VAL A 15 3.97 -8.61 3.05
N GLU A 16 3.66 -9.65 3.82
CA GLU A 16 2.49 -10.49 3.59
C GLU A 16 1.17 -9.69 3.64
N ILE A 17 1.01 -8.77 4.59
CA ILE A 17 -0.14 -7.87 4.62
C ILE A 17 -0.16 -6.99 3.37
N MET A 18 0.98 -6.35 3.03
CA MET A 18 1.10 -5.48 1.86
C MET A 18 0.73 -6.20 0.56
N SER A 19 1.13 -7.48 0.41
CA SER A 19 0.84 -8.26 -0.80
C SER A 19 -0.66 -8.55 -1.01
N ARG A 20 -1.47 -8.45 0.05
CA ARG A 20 -2.93 -8.64 -0.02
C ARG A 20 -3.71 -7.33 -0.17
N CYS A 21 -3.03 -6.19 -0.07
CA CYS A 21 -3.67 -4.89 -0.24
C CYS A 21 -3.80 -4.56 -1.74
N GLU A 22 -4.95 -4.00 -2.13
CA GLU A 22 -5.22 -3.64 -3.53
C GLU A 22 -5.00 -2.15 -3.81
N VAL A 23 -5.05 -1.32 -2.78
CA VAL A 23 -4.95 0.14 -2.89
C VAL A 23 -3.93 0.67 -1.89
N LEU A 24 -3.07 1.54 -2.39
CA LEU A 24 -2.16 2.35 -1.60
C LEU A 24 -2.72 3.77 -1.52
N HIS A 25 -2.92 4.28 -0.32
CA HIS A 25 -3.28 5.68 -0.08
C HIS A 25 -2.02 6.49 0.21
N LEU A 26 -1.74 7.47 -0.65
CA LEU A 26 -0.65 8.42 -0.44
C LEU A 26 -1.17 9.70 0.18
N ALA A 27 -0.46 10.20 1.19
CA ALA A 27 -0.69 11.50 1.81
C ALA A 27 0.46 12.44 1.45
N ILE A 28 0.19 13.39 0.56
CA ILE A 28 1.16 14.37 0.08
C ILE A 28 0.90 15.70 0.79
N ALA A 29 1.96 16.37 1.25
CA ALA A 29 1.83 17.67 1.90
C ALA A 29 1.20 18.71 0.94
N ALA A 30 0.13 19.37 1.37
CA ALA A 30 -0.56 20.40 0.62
C ALA A 30 -1.29 21.36 1.57
N GLN A 31 -1.73 22.50 1.07
CA GLN A 31 -2.55 23.49 1.78
C GLN A 31 -3.92 23.63 1.09
N PRO A 32 -5.01 23.81 1.84
CA PRO A 32 -5.15 23.91 3.32
C PRO A 32 -5.15 22.56 4.04
N ALA A 33 -5.12 21.45 3.34
CA ALA A 33 -5.13 20.09 3.88
C ALA A 33 -4.22 19.17 3.08
N PRO A 34 -3.71 18.06 3.65
CA PRO A 34 -2.97 17.05 2.91
C PRO A 34 -3.76 16.53 1.70
N TYR A 35 -3.08 16.35 0.58
CA TYR A 35 -3.66 15.75 -0.62
C TYR A 35 -3.60 14.23 -0.51
N LEU A 36 -4.77 13.60 -0.37
CA LEU A 36 -4.90 12.15 -0.29
C LEU A 36 -5.18 11.57 -1.67
N LEU A 37 -4.46 10.53 -2.04
CA LEU A 37 -4.52 9.92 -3.36
C LEU A 37 -4.55 8.39 -3.26
N PRO A 38 -5.66 7.72 -3.61
CA PRO A 38 -5.67 6.27 -3.79
C PRO A 38 -5.01 5.91 -5.12
N VAL A 39 -4.12 4.91 -5.10
CA VAL A 39 -3.39 4.44 -6.27
C VAL A 39 -3.21 2.93 -6.26
N ASN A 40 -3.13 2.33 -7.44
CA ASN A 40 -2.58 0.99 -7.58
C ASN A 40 -1.06 1.05 -7.44
N PHE A 41 -0.47 -0.01 -6.91
CA PHE A 41 0.94 -0.06 -6.62
C PHE A 41 1.55 -1.43 -6.92
N GLY A 42 2.85 -1.47 -7.00
CA GLY A 42 3.65 -2.69 -6.92
C GLY A 42 4.76 -2.49 -5.91
N MET A 43 5.43 -3.56 -5.52
CA MET A 43 6.50 -3.48 -4.54
C MET A 43 7.65 -4.43 -4.84
N GLU A 44 8.84 -4.09 -4.36
CA GLU A 44 9.94 -5.04 -4.27
C GLU A 44 9.67 -6.10 -3.20
N PRO A 45 10.31 -7.28 -3.27
CA PRO A 45 10.04 -8.40 -2.36
C PRO A 45 10.22 -8.06 -0.88
N ASP A 46 11.05 -7.08 -0.54
CA ASP A 46 11.26 -6.62 0.82
C ASP A 46 10.22 -5.59 1.28
N GLY A 47 9.37 -5.10 0.36
CA GLY A 47 8.36 -4.08 0.61
C GLY A 47 8.93 -2.70 1.01
N MET A 48 10.23 -2.45 0.79
CA MET A 48 10.87 -1.16 1.09
C MET A 48 10.91 -0.22 -0.12
N THR A 49 10.53 -0.71 -1.28
CA THR A 49 10.35 0.09 -2.49
C THR A 49 8.99 -0.18 -3.07
N LEU A 50 8.20 0.88 -3.23
CA LEU A 50 6.87 0.82 -3.83
C LEU A 50 6.86 1.61 -5.13
N TYR A 51 6.17 1.09 -6.12
CA TYR A 51 6.02 1.72 -7.43
C TYR A 51 4.57 2.08 -7.69
N VAL A 52 4.35 3.26 -8.24
CA VAL A 52 3.04 3.78 -8.59
C VAL A 52 3.09 4.34 -10.00
N HIS A 53 2.10 4.01 -10.82
CA HIS A 53 1.97 4.60 -12.13
C HIS A 53 0.95 5.74 -12.16
N GLY A 54 1.08 6.61 -13.14
CA GLY A 54 0.13 7.71 -13.32
C GLY A 54 0.14 8.29 -14.73
N ALA A 55 -0.87 9.11 -15.02
CA ALA A 55 -0.92 9.88 -16.25
C ALA A 55 0.24 10.88 -16.33
N ALA A 56 0.48 11.41 -17.54
CA ALA A 56 1.55 12.38 -17.78
C ALA A 56 1.44 13.65 -16.91
N ASP A 57 0.21 14.07 -16.59
CA ASP A 57 -0.10 15.28 -15.83
C ASP A 57 -0.93 14.97 -14.58
N GLY A 58 -0.91 15.90 -13.63
CA GLY A 58 -1.73 15.81 -12.42
C GLY A 58 -1.16 16.60 -11.24
N THR A 59 -2.04 17.00 -10.34
CA THR A 59 -1.73 17.82 -9.14
C THR A 59 -0.61 17.23 -8.30
N LYS A 60 -0.54 15.90 -8.18
CA LYS A 60 0.48 15.21 -7.36
C LYS A 60 1.91 15.58 -7.74
N TYR A 61 2.20 15.80 -9.03
CA TYR A 61 3.58 16.08 -9.47
C TYR A 61 4.07 17.45 -9.01
N GLY A 62 3.20 18.47 -9.08
CA GLY A 62 3.52 19.82 -8.58
C GLY A 62 3.73 19.82 -7.06
N LEU A 63 2.95 19.05 -6.31
CA LEU A 63 3.10 18.91 -4.86
C LEU A 63 4.37 18.16 -4.50
N LEU A 64 4.67 17.05 -5.19
CA LEU A 64 5.88 16.25 -4.96
C LEU A 64 7.17 17.01 -5.33
N ALA A 65 7.11 17.92 -6.31
CA ALA A 65 8.24 18.80 -6.63
C ALA A 65 8.55 19.80 -5.50
N GLN A 66 7.57 20.17 -4.67
CA GLN A 66 7.76 21.05 -3.52
C GLN A 66 8.20 20.26 -2.28
N ASN A 67 7.60 19.10 -2.05
CA ASN A 67 7.94 18.20 -0.94
C ASN A 67 7.67 16.76 -1.36
N ASN A 68 8.71 15.99 -1.49
CA ASN A 68 8.65 14.59 -1.91
C ASN A 68 8.58 13.59 -0.73
N GLN A 69 8.48 14.06 0.50
CA GLN A 69 8.19 13.23 1.66
C GLN A 69 6.68 12.98 1.71
N VAL A 70 6.28 11.71 1.73
CA VAL A 70 4.88 11.31 1.75
C VAL A 70 4.61 10.32 2.87
N GLY A 71 3.44 10.43 3.47
CA GLY A 71 2.87 9.34 4.25
C GLY A 71 2.17 8.35 3.34
N PHE A 72 2.06 7.13 3.79
CA PHE A 72 1.24 6.13 3.10
C PHE A 72 0.50 5.23 4.07
N GLU A 73 -0.59 4.67 3.58
CA GLU A 73 -1.40 3.68 4.27
C GLU A 73 -1.98 2.70 3.24
N MET A 74 -2.12 1.43 3.65
CA MET A 74 -2.86 0.40 2.93
C MET A 74 -3.51 -0.56 3.92
N GLU A 75 -4.67 -1.09 3.55
CA GLU A 75 -5.42 -2.01 4.39
C GLU A 75 -6.03 -3.17 3.61
N CYS A 76 -6.19 -4.27 4.30
CA CYS A 76 -6.90 -5.44 3.79
C CYS A 76 -7.60 -6.18 4.94
N THR A 77 -8.42 -7.17 4.60
CA THR A 77 -9.10 -8.04 5.55
C THR A 77 -9.95 -7.25 6.56
N ASN A 78 -11.03 -6.68 6.10
CA ASN A 78 -12.02 -6.01 6.94
C ASN A 78 -13.21 -6.93 7.17
N GLY A 79 -13.54 -7.23 8.42
CA GLY A 79 -14.65 -8.11 8.75
C GLY A 79 -15.27 -7.79 10.10
N LEU A 80 -16.59 -7.64 10.12
CA LEU A 80 -17.33 -7.50 11.37
C LEU A 80 -17.37 -8.84 12.12
N VAL A 81 -17.02 -8.80 13.39
CA VAL A 81 -17.13 -9.94 14.31
C VAL A 81 -18.15 -9.61 15.37
N LEU A 82 -19.24 -10.36 15.39
CA LEU A 82 -20.31 -10.26 16.40
C LEU A 82 -20.13 -11.36 17.46
N ASP A 83 -20.23 -10.97 18.70
CA ASP A 83 -20.32 -11.85 19.86
C ASP A 83 -21.69 -11.62 20.50
N GLU A 84 -22.68 -12.36 20.02
CA GLU A 84 -24.08 -12.21 20.46
C GLU A 84 -24.24 -12.56 21.94
N ALA A 85 -23.55 -13.59 22.43
CA ALA A 85 -23.61 -14.01 23.83
C ALA A 85 -22.98 -12.98 24.78
N GLY A 86 -21.89 -12.33 24.33
CA GLY A 86 -21.20 -11.28 25.07
C GLY A 86 -21.71 -9.87 24.78
N HIS A 87 -22.74 -9.71 23.97
CA HIS A 87 -23.29 -8.40 23.52
C HIS A 87 -22.21 -7.43 23.05
N SER A 88 -21.22 -7.93 22.30
CA SER A 88 -20.08 -7.16 21.84
C SER A 88 -19.81 -7.33 20.35
N CYS A 89 -19.20 -6.33 19.75
CA CYS A 89 -18.76 -6.41 18.36
C CYS A 89 -17.35 -5.84 18.19
N THR A 90 -16.70 -6.23 17.11
CA THR A 90 -15.41 -5.68 16.71
C THR A 90 -15.19 -5.86 15.21
N MET A 91 -14.20 -5.12 14.67
CA MET A 91 -13.73 -5.33 13.30
C MET A 91 -12.41 -6.09 13.32
N ASN A 92 -12.29 -7.09 12.47
CA ASN A 92 -11.01 -7.64 12.05
C ASN A 92 -10.43 -6.73 10.97
N TYR A 93 -9.14 -6.48 11.02
CA TYR A 93 -8.43 -5.68 10.05
C TYR A 93 -6.93 -5.99 10.04
N GLU A 94 -6.31 -5.72 8.92
CA GLU A 94 -4.87 -5.67 8.76
C GLU A 94 -4.54 -4.40 7.98
N SER A 95 -3.53 -3.67 8.42
CA SER A 95 -3.09 -2.45 7.76
C SER A 95 -1.59 -2.23 7.93
N VAL A 96 -1.00 -1.55 6.96
CA VAL A 96 0.38 -1.07 7.02
C VAL A 96 0.36 0.43 6.76
N MET A 97 1.06 1.18 7.58
CA MET A 97 1.26 2.61 7.39
C MET A 97 2.72 2.98 7.58
N GLY A 98 3.14 4.02 6.93
CA GLY A 98 4.51 4.49 7.00
C GLY A 98 4.71 5.82 6.31
N TRP A 99 5.97 6.12 6.08
CA TRP A 99 6.37 7.27 5.29
C TRP A 99 7.63 6.96 4.48
N GLY A 100 7.87 7.76 3.46
CA GLY A 100 9.04 7.61 2.62
C GLY A 100 9.24 8.79 1.68
N ILE A 101 10.20 8.62 0.78
CA ILE A 101 10.63 9.64 -0.18
C ILE A 101 10.28 9.17 -1.58
N VAL A 102 9.57 10.02 -2.31
CA VAL A 102 9.17 9.77 -3.70
C VAL A 102 10.17 10.37 -4.66
N SER A 103 10.50 9.62 -5.71
CA SER A 103 11.23 10.09 -6.89
C SER A 103 10.55 9.59 -8.16
N GLU A 104 10.75 10.29 -9.27
CA GLU A 104 10.29 9.82 -10.58
C GLU A 104 11.30 8.85 -11.19
N VAL A 105 10.81 7.75 -11.75
CA VAL A 105 11.60 6.78 -12.52
C VAL A 105 11.65 7.25 -13.96
N THR A 106 12.84 7.59 -14.46
CA THR A 106 13.02 8.11 -15.82
C THR A 106 13.75 7.15 -16.75
N ASP A 107 14.53 6.21 -16.21
CA ASP A 107 15.21 5.19 -17.00
C ASP A 107 14.19 4.21 -17.60
N PRO A 108 14.25 3.93 -18.91
CA PRO A 108 13.28 3.06 -19.58
C PRO A 108 13.28 1.61 -19.04
N GLY A 109 14.44 1.08 -18.68
CA GLY A 109 14.55 -0.28 -18.12
C GLY A 109 13.95 -0.35 -16.72
N GLU A 110 14.23 0.64 -15.87
CA GLU A 110 13.63 0.75 -14.53
C GLU A 110 12.12 0.97 -14.61
N LYS A 111 11.61 1.70 -15.62
CA LYS A 111 10.16 1.88 -15.84
C LYS A 111 9.48 0.54 -16.15
N LEU A 112 10.06 -0.28 -17.02
CA LEU A 112 9.53 -1.60 -17.32
C LEU A 112 9.53 -2.48 -16.09
N HIS A 113 10.64 -2.53 -15.36
CA HIS A 113 10.72 -3.26 -14.09
C HIS A 113 9.63 -2.81 -13.10
N ALA A 114 9.43 -1.51 -12.94
CA ALA A 114 8.38 -0.97 -12.06
C ALA A 114 6.96 -1.37 -12.49
N LEU A 115 6.70 -1.36 -13.81
CA LEU A 115 5.43 -1.84 -14.35
C LEU A 115 5.22 -3.33 -14.09
N ASP A 116 6.26 -4.16 -14.24
CA ASP A 116 6.20 -5.58 -13.91
C ASP A 116 5.88 -5.79 -12.42
N ARG A 117 6.49 -5.00 -11.53
CA ARG A 117 6.18 -5.04 -10.10
C ARG A 117 4.73 -4.66 -9.81
N ILE A 118 4.19 -3.64 -10.51
CA ILE A 118 2.79 -3.23 -10.39
C ILE A 118 1.86 -4.35 -10.89
N MET A 119 2.16 -4.95 -12.04
CA MET A 119 1.35 -6.07 -12.55
C MET A 119 1.39 -7.28 -11.63
N ALA A 120 2.55 -7.62 -11.08
CA ALA A 120 2.70 -8.76 -10.17
C ALA A 120 1.85 -8.63 -8.88
N GLN A 121 1.44 -7.44 -8.50
CA GLN A 121 0.53 -7.20 -7.37
C GLN A 121 -0.90 -7.68 -7.68
N TYR A 122 -1.32 -7.64 -8.96
CA TYR A 122 -2.71 -7.87 -9.37
C TYR A 122 -2.89 -9.05 -10.32
N HIS A 123 -1.80 -9.53 -10.91
CA HIS A 123 -1.83 -10.54 -11.96
C HIS A 123 -0.65 -11.49 -11.83
N SER A 124 -0.88 -12.78 -12.02
CA SER A 124 0.12 -13.83 -11.79
C SER A 124 0.91 -14.23 -13.05
N GLU A 125 0.54 -13.72 -14.22
CA GLU A 125 1.16 -14.07 -15.49
C GLU A 125 1.94 -12.88 -16.06
N ASP A 126 2.93 -13.18 -16.92
CA ASP A 126 3.70 -12.16 -17.63
C ASP A 126 2.78 -11.32 -18.53
N PHE A 127 2.97 -10.02 -18.51
CA PHE A 127 2.18 -9.08 -19.30
C PHE A 127 3.06 -8.30 -20.28
N ALA A 128 2.73 -8.39 -21.57
CA ALA A 128 3.43 -7.63 -22.61
C ALA A 128 2.85 -6.21 -22.75
N TYR A 129 3.66 -5.20 -22.45
CA TYR A 129 3.24 -3.81 -22.57
C TYR A 129 3.31 -3.31 -24.03
N ASN A 130 2.36 -2.46 -24.40
CA ASN A 130 2.50 -1.64 -25.60
C ASN A 130 3.57 -0.57 -25.34
N PRO A 131 4.69 -0.54 -26.08
CA PRO A 131 5.79 0.38 -25.82
C PRO A 131 5.37 1.85 -25.81
N ALA A 132 4.49 2.27 -26.73
CA ALA A 132 4.01 3.64 -26.80
C ALA A 132 3.15 4.06 -25.58
N VAL A 133 2.52 3.10 -24.90
CA VAL A 133 1.80 3.34 -23.64
C VAL A 133 2.77 3.41 -22.47
N ALA A 134 3.72 2.48 -22.41
CA ALA A 134 4.74 2.44 -21.37
C ALA A 134 5.57 3.73 -21.35
N ASP A 135 5.98 4.23 -22.52
CA ASP A 135 6.76 5.47 -22.65
C ASP A 135 6.03 6.70 -22.07
N ARG A 136 4.72 6.80 -22.29
CA ARG A 136 3.90 7.93 -21.81
C ARG A 136 3.46 7.80 -20.36
N THR A 137 3.59 6.62 -19.76
CA THR A 137 3.25 6.38 -18.37
C THR A 137 4.34 6.95 -17.48
N ARG A 138 3.98 7.81 -16.52
CA ARG A 138 4.91 8.25 -15.48
C ARG A 138 4.91 7.24 -14.35
N ILE A 139 6.10 6.95 -13.87
CA ILE A 139 6.31 6.03 -12.74
C ILE A 139 6.92 6.81 -11.59
N LEU A 140 6.34 6.65 -10.41
CA LEU A 140 6.87 7.14 -9.15
C LEU A 140 7.39 5.96 -8.34
N CYS A 141 8.58 6.12 -7.78
CA CYS A 141 9.21 5.20 -6.85
C CYS A 141 9.16 5.81 -5.45
N LEU A 142 8.52 5.14 -4.51
CA LEU A 142 8.50 5.47 -3.10
C LEU A 142 9.50 4.59 -2.36
N LYS A 143 10.59 5.19 -1.87
CA LYS A 143 11.54 4.53 -0.96
C LYS A 143 11.05 4.68 0.47
N VAL A 144 10.59 3.58 1.06
CA VAL A 144 10.07 3.53 2.43
C VAL A 144 11.20 3.79 3.42
N GLN A 145 10.99 4.71 4.34
CA GLN A 145 11.92 5.02 5.43
C GLN A 145 11.51 4.35 6.73
N GLU A 146 10.22 4.33 7.00
CA GLU A 146 9.64 3.67 8.16
C GLU A 146 8.26 3.11 7.81
N ARG A 147 7.97 1.92 8.34
CA ARG A 147 6.63 1.32 8.23
C ARG A 147 6.27 0.57 9.51
N THR A 148 4.98 0.47 9.78
CA THR A 148 4.43 -0.28 10.90
C THR A 148 3.21 -1.08 10.44
N GLY A 149 3.17 -2.34 10.81
CA GLY A 149 2.01 -3.20 10.60
C GLY A 149 1.08 -3.19 11.82
N LYS A 150 -0.20 -3.38 11.55
CA LYS A 150 -1.22 -3.51 12.58
C LYS A 150 -2.23 -4.57 12.18
N ARG A 151 -2.52 -5.48 13.11
CA ARG A 151 -3.44 -6.59 12.87
C ARG A 151 -4.39 -6.76 14.04
N ARG A 152 -5.64 -7.01 13.76
CA ARG A 152 -6.59 -7.58 14.68
C ARG A 152 -7.36 -8.68 13.98
N VAL A 153 -7.17 -9.92 14.44
CA VAL A 153 -7.95 -11.07 14.02
C VAL A 153 -8.55 -11.70 15.29
N LYS A 154 -9.87 -11.58 15.45
CA LYS A 154 -10.63 -12.29 16.47
C LYS A 154 -11.39 -13.42 15.77
N ILE A 155 -11.05 -14.64 16.09
CA ILE A 155 -11.84 -15.81 15.72
C ILE A 155 -12.81 -16.04 16.87
N LEU A 156 -14.10 -15.94 16.64
CA LEU A 156 -15.07 -16.43 17.59
C LEU A 156 -14.91 -17.95 17.65
N GLY A 157 -14.61 -18.47 18.82
CA GLY A 157 -14.55 -19.91 19.04
C GLY A 157 -15.85 -20.52 18.55
N GLY A 158 -15.76 -21.47 17.60
CA GLY A 158 -16.92 -22.20 17.11
C GLY A 158 -17.66 -22.80 18.32
N SER A 159 -18.97 -22.59 18.35
CA SER A 159 -19.86 -23.33 19.23
C SER A 159 -19.53 -24.80 19.09
N LYS A 160 -18.96 -25.40 20.12
CA LYS A 160 -19.01 -26.87 20.24
C LYS A 160 -20.48 -27.21 20.41
N HIS A 161 -21.16 -27.46 19.31
CA HIS A 161 -22.40 -28.21 19.38
C HIS A 161 -22.04 -29.64 19.77
N ALA A 162 -22.32 -29.96 21.05
CA ALA A 162 -22.45 -31.33 21.51
C ALA A 162 -23.77 -31.91 20.99
#